data_0c68e22a3d40465812e58140d0321fad
#
_entry.id   0c68e22a3d40465812e58140d0321fad
#
_cell.length_a   1.000
_cell.length_b   1.000
_cell.length_c   1.000
_cell.angle_alpha   90.00
_cell.angle_beta   90.00
_cell.angle_gamma   90.00
#
_symmetry.space_group_name_H-M   'P 1'
#
loop_
_entity.id
_entity.type
_entity.pdbx_description
1 polymer ?
#
loop_
_entity_poly.entity_id
_entity_poly.type
_entity_poly.pdbx_seq_one_letter_code
_entity_poly.pdbx_strand_id
1 'polypeptide(L)'
;KQKSIRKYKWAFTGTPHKSSRHDLLFQFSDIEPFFCHKTQKFNQKIISVDEMSDILSATEFMPCPNGFFHPETYRLYEALECECIPIVESAYNYYDRLFPDNPLIKVNKWADAKQMIKDWGDDQIKEKQNECKNWWNSYKTDLQETIKNKVT
;
A
#
# COMPACT_ATOMS: atom_id res chain seq x y z
N LYS A 1 -18.60 18.25 5.40
CA LYS A 1 -17.31 17.60 5.05
C LYS A 1 -17.15 16.37 5.91
N GLN A 2 -17.31 15.18 5.32
CA GLN A 2 -16.96 13.95 6.03
C GLN A 2 -15.44 13.91 6.18
N LYS A 3 -14.94 14.04 7.41
CA LYS A 3 -13.55 13.74 7.73
C LYS A 3 -13.27 12.29 7.34
N SER A 4 -12.09 12.03 6.80
CA SER A 4 -11.62 10.66 6.64
C SER A 4 -11.83 9.93 7.97
N ILE A 5 -12.61 8.83 7.93
CA ILE A 5 -12.93 8.05 9.13
C ILE A 5 -11.75 7.14 9.49
N ARG A 6 -10.68 7.17 8.71
CA ARG A 6 -9.54 6.28 8.89
C ARG A 6 -8.64 6.79 10.02
N LYS A 7 -8.41 5.92 11.00
CA LYS A 7 -7.69 6.22 12.24
C LYS A 7 -6.20 6.45 12.03
N TYR A 8 -5.58 5.64 11.15
CA TYR A 8 -4.14 5.66 10.95
C TYR A 8 -3.77 6.37 9.66
N LYS A 9 -2.71 7.17 9.72
CA LYS A 9 -2.13 7.81 8.54
C LYS A 9 -1.42 6.81 7.66
N TRP A 10 -0.71 5.87 8.28
CA TRP A 10 -0.04 4.77 7.60
C TRP A 10 0.07 3.56 8.51
N ALA A 11 0.34 2.40 7.93
CA ALA A 11 0.54 1.14 8.66
C ALA A 11 1.65 0.32 8.02
N PHE A 12 2.40 -0.40 8.83
CA PHE A 12 3.42 -1.34 8.39
C PHE A 12 3.43 -2.57 9.29
N THR A 13 3.52 -3.74 8.68
CA THR A 13 3.79 -4.99 9.38
C THR A 13 4.87 -5.76 8.65
N GLY A 14 5.79 -6.34 9.37
CA GLY A 14 6.83 -7.17 8.77
C GLY A 14 8.21 -6.94 9.35
N THR A 15 9.20 -7.54 8.69
CA THR A 15 10.59 -7.49 9.08
C THR A 15 11.21 -6.14 8.70
N PRO A 16 11.83 -5.39 9.63
CA PRO A 16 12.32 -4.05 9.34
C PRO A 16 13.69 -4.01 8.65
N HIS A 17 14.43 -5.11 8.59
CA HIS A 17 15.85 -5.13 8.20
C HIS A 17 16.10 -5.46 6.73
N LYS A 18 15.08 -5.41 5.89
CA LYS A 18 15.22 -5.82 4.49
C LYS A 18 14.99 -4.67 3.53
N SER A 19 15.84 -4.58 2.48
CA SER A 19 15.67 -3.60 1.42
C SER A 19 15.59 -2.17 1.98
N SER A 20 14.70 -1.37 1.45
CA SER A 20 14.49 0.03 1.86
C SER A 20 13.65 0.22 3.12
N ARG A 21 13.26 -0.87 3.79
CA ARG A 21 12.32 -0.80 4.93
C ARG A 21 12.83 0.00 6.11
N HIS A 22 14.13 -0.08 6.37
CA HIS A 22 14.76 0.70 7.44
C HIS A 22 14.63 2.20 7.18
N ASP A 23 14.93 2.63 5.95
CA ASP A 23 14.77 4.03 5.55
C ASP A 23 13.31 4.47 5.61
N LEU A 24 12.40 3.63 5.09
CA LEU A 24 10.96 3.88 5.18
C LEU A 24 10.52 4.16 6.62
N LEU A 25 10.85 3.27 7.54
CA LEU A 25 10.45 3.40 8.94
C LEU A 25 11.06 4.62 9.60
N PHE A 26 12.30 4.95 9.26
CA PHE A 26 12.95 6.17 9.71
C PHE A 26 12.22 7.42 9.18
N GLN A 27 11.94 7.49 7.89
CA GLN A 27 11.28 8.64 7.27
C GLN A 27 9.86 8.84 7.79
N PHE A 28 9.12 7.75 8.04
CA PHE A 28 7.71 7.83 8.45
C PHE A 28 7.50 7.91 9.96
N SER A 29 8.57 7.84 10.75
CA SER A 29 8.48 7.77 12.22
C SER A 29 7.78 8.98 12.87
N ASP A 30 7.79 10.13 12.22
CA ASP A 30 7.14 11.36 12.70
C ASP A 30 5.78 11.64 12.05
N ILE A 31 5.28 10.74 11.22
CA ILE A 31 3.94 10.83 10.64
C ILE A 31 2.98 10.06 11.53
N GLU A 32 2.12 10.77 12.27
CA GLU A 32 1.19 10.19 13.23
C GLU A 32 -0.26 10.50 12.85
N PRO A 33 -1.24 9.69 13.27
CA PRO A 33 -1.11 8.41 13.97
C PRO A 33 -0.76 7.24 13.02
N PHE A 34 -0.03 6.27 13.49
CA PHE A 34 0.36 5.11 12.68
C PHE A 34 0.20 3.79 13.45
N PHE A 35 0.13 2.69 12.70
CA PHE A 35 0.26 1.33 13.22
C PHE A 35 1.54 0.69 12.67
N CYS A 36 2.38 0.17 13.55
CA CYS A 36 3.62 -0.49 13.14
C CYS A 36 3.85 -1.75 13.99
N HIS A 37 3.90 -2.90 13.34
CA HIS A 37 4.22 -4.18 13.97
C HIS A 37 5.45 -4.77 13.30
N LYS A 38 6.58 -4.72 14.02
CA LYS A 38 7.86 -5.24 13.52
C LYS A 38 8.02 -6.69 13.93
N THR A 39 8.33 -7.55 12.97
CA THR A 39 8.66 -8.95 13.22
C THR A 39 10.17 -9.15 13.08
N GLN A 40 10.78 -9.89 14.02
CA GLN A 40 12.24 -10.15 13.99
C GLN A 40 12.58 -11.39 13.20
N LYS A 41 11.68 -12.37 13.16
CA LYS A 41 11.87 -13.66 12.47
C LYS A 41 10.66 -13.96 11.61
N PHE A 42 10.88 -14.73 10.55
CA PHE A 42 9.87 -15.08 9.56
C PHE A 42 8.62 -15.77 10.15
N ASN A 43 8.73 -16.42 11.30
CA ASN A 43 7.63 -17.17 11.94
C ASN A 43 7.20 -16.65 13.30
N GLN A 44 7.43 -15.36 13.60
CA GLN A 44 6.90 -14.78 14.83
C GLN A 44 5.39 -14.57 14.75
N LYS A 45 4.76 -14.41 15.93
CA LYS A 45 3.33 -14.19 16.07
C LYS A 45 2.80 -13.24 14.99
N ILE A 46 2.06 -13.79 14.07
CA ILE A 46 1.45 -13.09 12.98
C ILE A 46 0.14 -12.49 13.48
N ILE A 47 -0.12 -11.23 13.13
CA ILE A 47 -1.43 -10.62 13.30
C ILE A 47 -2.42 -11.45 12.48
N SER A 48 -3.59 -11.78 13.03
CA SER A 48 -4.58 -12.54 12.30
C SER A 48 -5.06 -11.79 11.06
N VAL A 49 -5.58 -12.51 10.08
CA VAL A 49 -6.12 -11.91 8.84
C VAL A 49 -7.23 -10.90 9.15
N ASP A 50 -8.10 -11.22 10.10
CA ASP A 50 -9.19 -10.34 10.49
C ASP A 50 -8.68 -9.05 11.16
N GLU A 51 -7.73 -9.17 12.08
CA GLU A 51 -7.10 -8.01 12.72
C GLU A 51 -6.38 -7.13 11.71
N MET A 52 -5.66 -7.73 10.77
CA MET A 52 -4.96 -7.00 9.71
C MET A 52 -5.95 -6.27 8.82
N SER A 53 -7.04 -6.92 8.42
CA SER A 53 -8.10 -6.31 7.62
C SER A 53 -8.71 -5.09 8.32
N ASP A 54 -8.98 -5.20 9.62
CA ASP A 54 -9.50 -4.10 10.43
C ASP A 54 -8.51 -2.92 10.49
N ILE A 55 -7.23 -3.20 10.69
CA ILE A 55 -6.18 -2.18 10.73
C ILE A 55 -6.06 -1.48 9.38
N LEU A 56 -6.01 -2.23 8.30
CA LEU A 56 -5.86 -1.66 6.95
C LEU A 56 -7.10 -0.87 6.55
N SER A 57 -8.30 -1.34 6.89
CA SER A 57 -9.53 -0.59 6.63
C SER A 57 -9.61 0.72 7.41
N ALA A 58 -8.81 0.87 8.46
CA ALA A 58 -8.67 2.09 9.25
C ALA A 58 -7.42 2.91 8.88
N THR A 59 -6.73 2.60 7.80
CA THR A 59 -5.46 3.21 7.37
C THR A 59 -5.62 3.96 6.06
N GLU A 60 -5.04 5.15 5.96
CA GLU A 60 -5.07 5.95 4.72
C GLU A 60 -4.03 5.47 3.71
N PHE A 61 -2.76 5.40 4.10
CA PHE A 61 -1.64 5.05 3.22
C PHE A 61 -1.00 3.74 3.66
N MET A 62 -0.71 2.89 2.69
CA MET A 62 0.03 1.65 2.93
C MET A 62 1.34 1.68 2.15
N PRO A 63 2.49 1.95 2.81
CA PRO A 63 3.77 1.83 2.15
C PRO A 63 4.06 0.36 1.83
N CYS A 64 4.44 0.11 0.58
CA CYS A 64 4.71 -1.21 0.04
C CYS A 64 6.16 -1.27 -0.45
N PRO A 65 7.14 -1.35 0.45
CA PRO A 65 8.54 -1.45 0.05
C PRO A 65 8.80 -2.76 -0.69
N ASN A 66 9.77 -2.73 -1.58
CA ASN A 66 10.14 -3.89 -2.39
C ASN A 66 10.39 -5.13 -1.52
N GLY A 67 10.02 -6.28 -2.06
CA GLY A 67 10.32 -7.58 -1.47
C GLY A 67 11.78 -7.98 -1.68
N PHE A 68 12.13 -9.17 -1.21
CA PHE A 68 13.49 -9.71 -1.28
C PHE A 68 13.95 -9.99 -2.70
N PHE A 69 13.11 -10.67 -3.47
CA PHE A 69 13.44 -11.16 -4.82
C PHE A 69 12.66 -10.43 -5.89
N HIS A 70 11.51 -9.91 -5.55
CA HIS A 70 10.62 -9.18 -6.45
C HIS A 70 10.19 -7.86 -5.83
N PRO A 71 10.01 -6.82 -6.63
CA PRO A 71 9.42 -5.57 -6.13
C PRO A 71 8.04 -5.78 -5.51
N GLU A 72 7.23 -6.61 -6.13
CA GLU A 72 5.87 -6.90 -5.73
C GLU A 72 5.81 -7.68 -4.41
N THR A 73 4.92 -7.26 -3.51
CA THR A 73 4.62 -7.94 -2.25
C THR A 73 3.12 -8.05 -2.04
N TYR A 74 2.69 -8.94 -1.15
CA TYR A 74 1.28 -9.07 -0.77
C TYR A 74 0.68 -7.78 -0.21
N ARG A 75 1.51 -6.89 0.33
CA ARG A 75 1.06 -5.61 0.90
C ARG A 75 0.28 -4.76 -0.10
N LEU A 76 0.71 -4.76 -1.36
CA LEU A 76 0.02 -4.02 -2.40
C LEU A 76 -1.42 -4.48 -2.56
N TYR A 77 -1.62 -5.79 -2.66
CA TYR A 77 -2.96 -6.36 -2.85
C TYR A 77 -3.84 -6.21 -1.62
N GLU A 78 -3.28 -6.41 -0.45
CA GLU A 78 -3.96 -6.17 0.82
C GLU A 78 -4.42 -4.71 0.94
N ALA A 79 -3.55 -3.78 0.58
CA ALA A 79 -3.88 -2.35 0.58
C ALA A 79 -5.05 -2.05 -0.37
N LEU A 80 -4.98 -2.55 -1.59
CA LEU A 80 -6.02 -2.34 -2.60
C LEU A 80 -7.37 -2.95 -2.17
N GLU A 81 -7.36 -4.15 -1.60
CA GLU A 81 -8.58 -4.79 -1.10
C GLU A 81 -9.22 -4.04 0.07
N CYS A 82 -8.42 -3.44 0.93
CA CYS A 82 -8.88 -2.65 2.08
C CYS A 82 -9.07 -1.16 1.77
N GLU A 83 -8.95 -0.78 0.51
CA GLU A 83 -9.11 0.59 0.04
C GLU A 83 -8.12 1.59 0.67
N CYS A 84 -6.93 1.09 1.07
CA CYS A 84 -5.80 1.95 1.40
C CYS A 84 -5.18 2.50 0.12
N ILE A 85 -4.45 3.60 0.23
CA ILE A 85 -3.67 4.15 -0.87
C ILE A 85 -2.27 3.52 -0.82
N PRO A 86 -1.93 2.61 -1.77
CA PRO A 86 -0.60 2.02 -1.76
C PRO A 86 0.45 3.01 -2.27
N ILE A 87 1.64 2.95 -1.66
CA ILE A 87 2.82 3.70 -2.13
C ILE A 87 3.90 2.67 -2.45
N VAL A 88 4.31 2.61 -3.72
CA VAL A 88 5.30 1.65 -4.20
C VAL A 88 6.57 2.33 -4.66
N GLU A 89 7.66 1.58 -4.76
CA GLU A 89 8.93 2.07 -5.26
C GLU A 89 8.96 2.02 -6.79
N SER A 90 9.49 3.08 -7.41
CA SER A 90 9.45 3.26 -8.88
C SER A 90 10.55 2.52 -9.64
N ALA A 91 11.40 1.73 -8.94
CA ALA A 91 12.54 1.06 -9.54
C ALA A 91 12.17 0.25 -10.80
N TYR A 92 12.90 0.48 -11.88
CA TYR A 92 12.77 -0.22 -13.17
C TYR A 92 11.40 -0.10 -13.84
N ASN A 93 10.58 0.85 -13.45
CA ASN A 93 9.19 0.99 -13.93
C ASN A 93 8.39 -0.31 -13.78
N TYR A 94 8.70 -1.11 -12.78
CA TYR A 94 8.14 -2.44 -12.57
C TYR A 94 6.61 -2.42 -12.58
N TYR A 95 6.01 -1.54 -11.80
CA TYR A 95 4.56 -1.50 -11.64
C TYR A 95 3.83 -0.97 -12.88
N ASP A 96 4.43 -0.06 -13.64
CA ASP A 96 3.85 0.42 -14.89
C ASP A 96 3.87 -0.64 -15.98
N ARG A 97 4.85 -1.54 -15.95
CA ARG A 97 4.90 -2.68 -16.87
C ARG A 97 3.93 -3.78 -16.45
N LEU A 98 3.78 -4.01 -15.14
CA LEU A 98 2.87 -5.04 -14.61
C LEU A 98 1.40 -4.63 -14.75
N PHE A 99 1.10 -3.39 -14.44
CA PHE A 99 -0.26 -2.84 -14.44
C PHE A 99 -0.32 -1.57 -15.30
N PRO A 100 -0.53 -1.69 -16.62
CA PRO A 100 -0.67 -0.51 -17.48
C PRO A 100 -1.78 0.41 -16.98
N ASP A 101 -1.54 1.72 -17.05
CA ASP A 101 -2.49 2.77 -16.65
C ASP A 101 -2.92 2.73 -15.17
N ASN A 102 -2.09 2.16 -14.30
CA ASN A 102 -2.38 2.13 -12.88
C ASN A 102 -2.23 3.52 -12.24
N PRO A 103 -3.05 3.85 -11.22
CA PRO A 103 -2.97 5.11 -10.48
C PRO A 103 -2.07 5.04 -9.24
N LEU A 104 -1.26 3.99 -9.08
CA LEU A 104 -0.44 3.80 -7.89
C LEU A 104 0.53 4.96 -7.69
N ILE A 105 0.73 5.36 -6.44
CA ILE A 105 1.76 6.33 -6.08
C ILE A 105 3.12 5.63 -6.13
N LYS A 106 4.02 6.15 -6.96
CA LYS A 106 5.36 5.61 -7.16
C LYS A 106 6.40 6.62 -6.70
N VAL A 107 7.31 6.21 -5.86
CA VAL A 107 8.35 7.08 -5.32
C VAL A 107 9.73 6.50 -5.56
N ASN A 108 10.70 7.36 -5.80
CA ASN A 108 12.11 6.98 -5.89
C ASN A 108 12.73 6.83 -4.51
N LYS A 109 12.28 7.66 -3.56
CA LYS A 109 12.78 7.70 -2.19
C LYS A 109 11.61 7.82 -1.22
N TRP A 110 11.72 7.21 -0.07
CA TRP A 110 10.70 7.31 0.98
C TRP A 110 10.57 8.72 1.56
N ALA A 111 11.64 9.51 1.49
CA ALA A 111 11.57 10.94 1.83
C ALA A 111 10.56 11.70 0.95
N ASP A 112 10.44 11.35 -0.33
CA ASP A 112 9.48 11.96 -1.24
C ASP A 112 8.03 11.58 -0.84
N ALA A 113 7.82 10.33 -0.45
CA ALA A 113 6.53 9.87 0.06
C ALA A 113 6.14 10.60 1.35
N LYS A 114 7.09 10.78 2.27
CA LYS A 114 6.89 11.55 3.50
C LYS A 114 6.41 12.95 3.21
N GLN A 115 7.07 13.65 2.30
CA GLN A 115 6.73 15.01 1.93
C GLN A 115 5.33 15.07 1.32
N MET A 116 5.02 14.16 0.42
CA MET A 116 3.70 14.06 -0.20
C MET A 116 2.58 13.87 0.84
N ILE A 117 2.75 12.96 1.78
CA ILE A 117 1.76 12.69 2.84
C ILE A 117 1.52 13.94 3.68
N LYS A 118 2.59 14.69 3.98
CA LYS A 118 2.49 15.93 4.74
C LYS A 118 1.78 17.05 3.98
N ASP A 119 1.98 17.11 2.67
CA ASP A 119 1.46 18.19 1.83
C ASP A 119 0.00 17.96 1.39
N TRP A 120 -0.43 16.71 1.28
CA TRP A 120 -1.76 16.39 0.78
C TRP A 120 -2.86 16.71 1.79
N GLY A 121 -3.91 17.40 1.30
CA GLY A 121 -5.14 17.61 2.05
C GLY A 121 -6.12 16.46 1.91
N ASP A 122 -7.19 16.49 2.69
CA ASP A 122 -8.22 15.43 2.72
C ASP A 122 -8.85 15.17 1.35
N ASP A 123 -9.05 16.22 0.55
CA ASP A 123 -9.66 16.08 -0.79
C ASP A 123 -8.74 15.30 -1.75
N GLN A 124 -7.44 15.57 -1.71
CA GLN A 124 -6.45 14.85 -2.53
C GLN A 124 -6.34 13.38 -2.12
N ILE A 125 -6.36 13.12 -0.82
CA ILE A 125 -6.33 11.75 -0.27
C ILE A 125 -7.55 10.97 -0.73
N LYS A 126 -8.74 11.57 -0.60
CA LYS A 126 -9.99 10.93 -1.02
C LYS A 126 -10.04 10.67 -2.52
N GLU A 127 -9.59 11.62 -3.32
CA GLU A 127 -9.52 11.47 -4.77
C GLU A 127 -8.62 10.30 -5.16
N LYS A 128 -7.41 10.24 -4.60
CA LYS A 128 -6.47 9.14 -4.88
C LYS A 128 -7.02 7.79 -4.39
N GLN A 129 -7.65 7.76 -3.24
CA GLN A 129 -8.31 6.55 -2.73
C GLN A 129 -9.37 6.03 -3.70
N ASN A 130 -10.21 6.92 -4.22
CA ASN A 130 -11.22 6.55 -5.20
C ASN A 130 -10.61 6.08 -6.53
N GLU A 131 -9.57 6.73 -7.01
CA GLU A 131 -8.84 6.31 -8.22
C GLU A 131 -8.31 4.87 -8.08
N CYS A 132 -7.64 4.59 -6.97
CA CYS A 132 -7.09 3.26 -6.70
C CYS A 132 -8.19 2.20 -6.59
N LYS A 133 -9.26 2.51 -5.86
CA LYS A 133 -10.41 1.63 -5.70
C LYS A 133 -11.06 1.29 -7.04
N ASN A 134 -11.36 2.29 -7.84
CA ASN A 134 -12.03 2.11 -9.14
C ASN A 134 -11.15 1.34 -10.11
N TRP A 135 -9.86 1.66 -10.16
CA TRP A 135 -8.90 0.94 -10.98
C TRP A 135 -8.81 -0.53 -10.57
N TRP A 136 -8.69 -0.81 -9.28
CA TRP A 136 -8.55 -2.18 -8.75
C TRP A 136 -9.80 -3.02 -9.04
N ASN A 137 -10.97 -2.45 -8.86
CA ASN A 137 -12.23 -3.14 -9.17
C ASN A 137 -12.36 -3.46 -10.65
N SER A 138 -11.99 -2.53 -11.53
CA SER A 138 -11.97 -2.75 -12.99
C SER A 138 -10.94 -3.81 -13.37
N TYR A 139 -9.76 -3.76 -12.79
CA TYR A 139 -8.71 -4.75 -13.05
C TYR A 139 -9.17 -6.17 -12.67
N LYS A 140 -9.78 -6.34 -11.50
CA LYS A 140 -10.30 -7.64 -11.06
C LYS A 140 -11.38 -8.17 -11.99
N THR A 141 -12.29 -7.31 -12.42
CA THR A 141 -13.37 -7.67 -13.35
C THR A 141 -12.81 -8.13 -14.69
N ASP A 142 -11.87 -7.37 -15.26
CA ASP A 142 -11.23 -7.72 -16.53
C ASP A 142 -10.45 -9.03 -16.43
N LEU A 143 -9.77 -9.26 -15.32
CA LEU A 143 -9.03 -10.50 -15.07
C LEU A 143 -9.98 -11.70 -14.98
N GLN A 144 -11.10 -11.56 -14.29
CA GLN A 144 -12.12 -12.61 -14.17
C GLN A 144 -12.75 -12.96 -15.53
N GLU A 145 -13.04 -11.97 -16.35
CA GLU A 145 -13.55 -12.17 -17.71
C GLU A 145 -12.53 -12.87 -18.60
N THR A 146 -11.27 -12.46 -18.52
CA THR A 146 -10.18 -13.10 -19.27
C THR A 146 -10.03 -14.58 -18.90
N ILE A 147 -10.10 -14.90 -17.61
CA ILE A 147 -10.04 -16.29 -17.12
C ILE A 147 -11.24 -17.09 -17.63
N LYS A 148 -12.44 -16.54 -17.53
CA LYS A 148 -13.68 -17.19 -18.07
C LYS A 148 -13.53 -17.53 -19.54
N ASN A 149 -13.06 -16.58 -20.34
CA ASN A 149 -12.92 -16.75 -21.79
C ASN A 149 -11.86 -17.79 -22.17
N LYS A 150 -10.87 -18.01 -21.32
CA LYS A 150 -9.81 -19.03 -21.57
C LYS A 150 -10.22 -20.43 -21.13
N VAL A 151 -11.15 -20.57 -20.21
CA VAL A 151 -11.58 -21.86 -19.65
C VAL A 151 -12.78 -22.45 -20.40
N THR A 152 -13.48 -21.63 -21.15
CA THR A 152 -14.52 -22.07 -22.06
C THR A 152 -13.94 -22.28 -23.46
#